data_23f52abdc641c556b0ba94d92f925498
#
_entry.id   23f52abdc641c556b0ba94d92f925498
#
_cell.length_a   1.000
_cell.length_b   1.000
_cell.length_c   1.000
_cell.angle_alpha   90.00
_cell.angle_beta   90.00
_cell.angle_gamma   90.00
#
_symmetry.space_group_name_H-M   'P 1'
#
loop_
_entity.id
_entity.type
_entity.pdbx_description
1 polymer ?
#
loop_
_entity_poly.entity_id
_entity_poly.type
_entity_poly.pdbx_seq_one_letter_code
_entity_poly.pdbx_strand_id
1 'polypeptide(L)'
;KICLKYSSVIVELSRIFLYNGHVMKEIKRGMKNGIPIALGYLSVSFSFGAIAVSMGFSVIQAVLISLLNLTSAGQFASLGIIAGQGTYLEMAIVELTVNIRYAFMSLSLSQKVDEKFKGIYKWLLSFFITDEIFALSMLEENVSRTYFFGLASISTAGWMLGTTLGAMLGSIVPTVISNALSIALYAM
;
A
#
# COMPACT_ATOMS: atom_id res chain seq x y z
N LYS A 1 30.36 37.95 -21.98
CA LYS A 1 30.40 37.03 -20.79
C LYS A 1 29.11 37.04 -19.99
N ILE A 2 28.36 38.15 -19.87
CA ILE A 2 27.08 38.22 -19.13
C ILE A 2 25.98 37.44 -19.84
N CYS A 3 25.85 37.53 -21.15
CA CYS A 3 24.81 36.82 -21.94
C CYS A 3 24.90 35.28 -21.83
N LEU A 4 26.11 34.72 -21.77
CA LEU A 4 26.34 33.25 -21.60
C LEU A 4 25.92 32.76 -20.20
N LYS A 5 26.07 33.63 -19.18
CA LYS A 5 25.67 33.26 -17.80
C LYS A 5 24.15 33.25 -17.63
N TYR A 6 23.42 34.16 -18.28
CA TYR A 6 21.94 34.12 -18.27
C TYR A 6 21.38 32.97 -19.08
N SER A 7 22.00 32.60 -20.21
CA SER A 7 21.60 31.46 -21.02
C SER A 7 21.72 30.13 -20.23
N SER A 8 22.81 29.95 -19.48
CA SER A 8 22.98 28.73 -18.65
C SER A 8 21.97 28.65 -17.50
N VAL A 9 21.65 29.78 -16.87
CA VAL A 9 20.62 29.80 -15.80
C VAL A 9 19.23 29.48 -16.34
N ILE A 10 18.86 30.05 -17.48
CA ILE A 10 17.56 29.77 -18.14
C ILE A 10 17.45 28.29 -18.53
N VAL A 11 18.52 27.71 -19.07
CA VAL A 11 18.55 26.27 -19.41
C VAL A 11 18.43 25.42 -18.16
N GLU A 12 19.07 25.79 -17.06
CA GLU A 12 18.99 25.05 -15.80
C GLU A 12 17.59 25.15 -15.17
N LEU A 13 16.99 26.32 -15.15
CA LEU A 13 15.61 26.53 -14.69
C LEU A 13 14.61 25.75 -15.56
N SER A 14 14.76 25.75 -16.87
CA SER A 14 13.90 24.97 -17.75
C SER A 14 14.03 23.47 -17.52
N ARG A 15 15.24 22.97 -17.27
CA ARG A 15 15.46 21.55 -16.89
C ARG A 15 14.79 21.17 -15.59
N ILE A 16 14.88 22.02 -14.57
CA ILE A 16 14.22 21.81 -13.27
C ILE A 16 12.70 21.81 -13.44
N PHE A 17 12.16 22.73 -14.22
CA PHE A 17 10.72 22.82 -14.48
C PHE A 17 10.20 21.59 -15.23
N LEU A 18 10.90 21.18 -16.29
CA LEU A 18 10.57 19.98 -17.07
C LEU A 18 10.69 18.70 -16.24
N TYR A 19 11.72 18.60 -15.39
CA TYR A 19 11.91 17.49 -14.47
C TYR A 19 10.75 17.39 -13.47
N ASN A 20 10.38 18.51 -12.82
CA ASN A 20 9.26 18.55 -11.89
C ASN A 20 7.92 18.23 -12.56
N GLY A 21 7.70 18.70 -13.80
CA GLY A 21 6.53 18.36 -14.61
C GLY A 21 6.43 16.89 -14.91
N HIS A 22 7.55 16.25 -15.27
CA HIS A 22 7.60 14.80 -15.52
C HIS A 22 7.33 13.99 -14.24
N VAL A 23 7.95 14.36 -13.13
CA VAL A 23 7.73 13.73 -11.81
C VAL A 23 6.25 13.77 -11.43
N MET A 24 5.62 14.94 -11.55
CA MET A 24 4.20 15.10 -11.21
C MET A 24 3.28 14.29 -12.12
N LYS A 25 3.62 14.19 -13.42
CA LYS A 25 2.88 13.38 -14.39
C LYS A 25 2.92 11.89 -14.02
N GLU A 26 4.09 11.38 -13.67
CA GLU A 26 4.27 9.98 -13.27
C GLU A 26 3.54 9.67 -11.94
N ILE A 27 3.60 10.55 -10.96
CA ILE A 27 2.84 10.40 -9.71
C ILE A 27 1.34 10.33 -10.00
N LYS A 28 0.81 11.27 -10.80
CA LYS A 28 -0.62 11.29 -11.16
C LYS A 28 -1.03 10.03 -11.93
N ARG A 29 -0.17 9.52 -12.82
CA ARG A 29 -0.40 8.27 -13.55
C ARG A 29 -0.48 7.10 -12.59
N GLY A 30 0.46 6.98 -11.66
CA GLY A 30 0.44 5.96 -10.61
C GLY A 30 -0.81 6.03 -9.73
N MET A 31 -1.17 7.23 -9.27
CA MET A 31 -2.41 7.44 -8.50
C MET A 31 -3.65 7.02 -9.29
N LYS A 32 -3.77 7.41 -10.55
CA LYS A 32 -4.91 7.04 -11.41
C LYS A 32 -5.03 5.52 -11.55
N ASN A 33 -3.91 4.84 -11.78
CA ASN A 33 -3.89 3.38 -11.91
C ASN A 33 -4.17 2.68 -10.58
N GLY A 34 -3.87 3.31 -9.44
CA GLY A 34 -4.14 2.79 -8.10
C GLY A 34 -5.57 2.99 -7.60
N ILE A 35 -6.41 3.83 -8.26
CA ILE A 35 -7.80 4.04 -7.82
C ILE A 35 -8.61 2.74 -7.74
N PRO A 36 -8.58 1.83 -8.74
CA PRO A 36 -9.29 0.56 -8.63
C PRO A 36 -8.84 -0.28 -7.44
N ILE A 37 -7.53 -0.31 -7.17
CA ILE A 37 -6.96 -1.00 -5.99
C ILE A 37 -7.48 -0.35 -4.71
N ALA A 38 -7.43 0.97 -4.61
CA ALA A 38 -7.90 1.71 -3.44
C ALA A 38 -9.38 1.42 -3.13
N LEU A 39 -10.22 1.30 -4.15
CA LEU A 39 -11.65 0.96 -4.00
C LEU A 39 -11.83 -0.48 -3.53
N GLY A 40 -11.09 -1.43 -4.07
CA GLY A 40 -11.09 -2.82 -3.59
C GLY A 40 -10.60 -2.91 -2.14
N TYR A 41 -9.51 -2.25 -1.83
CA TYR A 41 -8.95 -2.20 -0.48
C TYR A 41 -9.90 -1.59 0.55
N LEU A 42 -10.65 -0.57 0.16
CA LEU A 42 -11.60 0.09 1.05
C LEU A 42 -12.64 -0.91 1.59
N SER A 43 -13.16 -1.81 0.76
CA SER A 43 -14.15 -2.80 1.19
C SER A 43 -13.58 -3.84 2.14
N VAL A 44 -12.40 -4.39 1.83
CA VAL A 44 -11.74 -5.42 2.64
C VAL A 44 -11.26 -4.84 3.97
N SER A 45 -10.61 -3.69 3.94
CA SER A 45 -10.09 -3.04 5.15
C SER A 45 -11.20 -2.50 6.06
N PHE A 46 -12.37 -2.16 5.50
CA PHE A 46 -13.56 -1.86 6.28
C PHE A 46 -13.96 -3.06 7.15
N SER A 47 -14.01 -4.26 6.55
CA SER A 47 -14.31 -5.49 7.31
C SER A 47 -13.26 -5.75 8.39
N PHE A 48 -11.97 -5.55 8.08
CA PHE A 48 -10.92 -5.67 9.08
C PHE A 48 -11.15 -4.74 10.26
N GLY A 49 -11.42 -3.45 10.02
CA GLY A 49 -11.67 -2.46 11.06
C GLY A 49 -12.87 -2.83 11.94
N ALA A 50 -13.99 -3.25 11.31
CA ALA A 50 -15.19 -3.66 12.02
C ALA A 50 -14.95 -4.91 12.90
N ILE A 51 -14.26 -5.93 12.37
CA ILE A 51 -13.93 -7.15 13.11
C ILE A 51 -12.96 -6.85 14.26
N ALA A 52 -11.91 -6.05 14.02
CA ALA A 52 -10.96 -5.68 15.08
C ALA A 52 -11.66 -5.04 16.26
N VAL A 53 -12.55 -4.07 16.03
CA VAL A 53 -13.30 -3.43 17.12
C VAL A 53 -14.28 -4.39 17.80
N SER A 54 -14.93 -5.28 17.04
CA SER A 54 -15.81 -6.31 17.62
C SER A 54 -15.06 -7.28 18.54
N MET A 55 -13.77 -7.48 18.33
CA MET A 55 -12.85 -8.27 19.17
C MET A 55 -12.27 -7.49 20.36
N GLY A 56 -12.69 -6.22 20.56
CA GLY A 56 -12.27 -5.40 21.69
C GLY A 56 -11.06 -4.49 21.41
N PHE A 57 -10.55 -4.43 20.19
CA PHE A 57 -9.51 -3.48 19.84
C PHE A 57 -10.10 -2.07 19.75
N SER A 58 -9.33 -1.07 20.18
CA SER A 58 -9.68 0.32 19.96
C SER A 58 -9.52 0.70 18.47
N VAL A 59 -10.22 1.74 18.02
CA VAL A 59 -10.08 2.29 16.66
C VAL A 59 -8.62 2.61 16.35
N ILE A 60 -7.89 3.20 17.31
CA ILE A 60 -6.47 3.55 17.11
C ILE A 60 -5.62 2.29 16.93
N GLN A 61 -5.85 1.23 17.70
CA GLN A 61 -5.13 -0.04 17.52
C GLN A 61 -5.39 -0.67 16.17
N ALA A 62 -6.65 -0.72 15.72
CA ALA A 62 -6.99 -1.23 14.40
C ALA A 62 -6.30 -0.45 13.28
N VAL A 63 -6.29 0.88 13.35
CA VAL A 63 -5.62 1.76 12.39
C VAL A 63 -4.10 1.58 12.41
N LEU A 64 -3.49 1.46 13.59
CA LEU A 64 -2.05 1.22 13.72
C LEU A 64 -1.64 -0.14 13.16
N ILE A 65 -2.42 -1.20 13.41
CA ILE A 65 -2.19 -2.52 12.81
C ILE A 65 -2.22 -2.40 11.28
N SER A 66 -3.23 -1.73 10.73
CA SER A 66 -3.34 -1.52 9.28
C SER A 66 -2.21 -0.70 8.69
N LEU A 67 -1.70 0.29 9.41
CA LEU A 67 -0.58 1.13 8.95
C LEU A 67 0.75 0.37 8.97
N LEU A 68 0.96 -0.48 9.96
CA LEU A 68 2.23 -1.18 10.17
C LEU A 68 2.28 -2.54 9.46
N ASN A 69 1.12 -3.09 9.10
CA ASN A 69 1.01 -4.38 8.44
C ASN A 69 0.01 -4.30 7.26
N LEU A 70 0.51 -4.01 6.06
CA LEU A 70 -0.30 -3.88 4.83
C LEU A 70 -0.52 -5.23 4.12
N THR A 71 -0.69 -6.31 4.87
CA THR A 71 -0.72 -7.66 4.31
C THR A 71 -2.09 -8.33 4.34
N SER A 72 -3.16 -7.60 4.31
CA SER A 72 -4.54 -8.11 4.38
C SER A 72 -4.73 -9.48 5.08
N ALA A 73 -4.38 -10.59 4.44
CA ALA A 73 -4.49 -11.94 4.99
C ALA A 73 -3.73 -12.11 6.32
N GLY A 74 -2.53 -11.56 6.45
CA GLY A 74 -1.75 -11.55 7.70
C GLY A 74 -2.48 -10.80 8.81
N GLN A 75 -3.07 -9.63 8.52
CA GLN A 75 -3.83 -8.87 9.52
C GLN A 75 -5.03 -9.65 10.07
N PHE A 76 -5.81 -10.32 9.22
CA PHE A 76 -6.94 -11.15 9.67
C PHE A 76 -6.46 -12.36 10.46
N ALA A 77 -5.38 -13.01 10.02
CA ALA A 77 -4.77 -14.14 10.75
C ALA A 77 -4.27 -13.70 12.13
N SER A 78 -3.61 -12.56 12.22
CA SER A 78 -3.12 -11.99 13.48
C SER A 78 -4.26 -11.69 14.45
N LEU A 79 -5.40 -11.15 14.00
CA LEU A 79 -6.57 -10.96 14.85
C LEU A 79 -7.07 -12.30 15.43
N GLY A 80 -7.14 -13.35 14.61
CA GLY A 80 -7.55 -14.69 15.05
C GLY A 80 -6.62 -15.25 16.12
N ILE A 81 -5.31 -15.11 15.95
CA ILE A 81 -4.30 -15.57 16.92
C ILE A 81 -4.41 -14.80 18.24
N ILE A 82 -4.54 -13.49 18.18
CA ILE A 82 -4.69 -12.64 19.39
C ILE A 82 -5.99 -13.00 20.11
N ALA A 83 -7.11 -13.14 19.40
CA ALA A 83 -8.39 -13.53 20.00
C ALA A 83 -8.35 -14.91 20.63
N GLY A 84 -7.61 -15.84 20.03
CA GLY A 84 -7.36 -17.19 20.55
C GLY A 84 -6.31 -17.24 21.66
N GLN A 85 -5.78 -16.11 22.12
CA GLN A 85 -4.67 -16.03 23.09
C GLN A 85 -3.44 -16.82 22.65
N GLY A 86 -3.19 -16.87 21.34
CA GLY A 86 -2.04 -17.54 20.74
C GLY A 86 -0.71 -16.87 21.10
N THR A 87 0.37 -17.60 20.85
CA THR A 87 1.73 -17.15 21.20
C THR A 87 2.32 -16.22 20.13
N TYR A 88 3.30 -15.40 20.52
CA TYR A 88 4.08 -14.59 19.55
C TYR A 88 4.82 -15.45 18.50
N LEU A 89 5.23 -16.68 18.90
CA LEU A 89 5.87 -17.60 17.97
C LEU A 89 4.89 -18.08 16.90
N GLU A 90 3.68 -18.43 17.30
CA GLU A 90 2.60 -18.81 16.38
C GLU A 90 2.30 -17.66 15.39
N MET A 91 2.16 -16.45 15.89
CA MET A 91 1.97 -15.26 15.06
C MET A 91 3.14 -15.09 14.05
N ALA A 92 4.38 -15.20 14.51
CA ALA A 92 5.56 -15.05 13.66
C ALA A 92 5.60 -16.13 12.55
N ILE A 93 5.25 -17.38 12.87
CA ILE A 93 5.22 -18.47 11.90
C ILE A 93 4.12 -18.24 10.86
N VAL A 94 2.92 -17.85 11.29
CA VAL A 94 1.79 -17.58 10.40
C VAL A 94 2.09 -16.40 9.49
N GLU A 95 2.56 -15.28 10.06
CA GLU A 95 2.95 -14.09 9.27
C GLU A 95 4.05 -14.41 8.26
N LEU A 96 5.08 -15.16 8.65
CA LEU A 96 6.13 -15.58 7.73
C LEU A 96 5.56 -16.45 6.59
N THR A 97 4.71 -17.41 6.92
CA THR A 97 4.12 -18.34 5.95
C THR A 97 3.23 -17.62 4.95
N VAL A 98 2.35 -16.74 5.42
CA VAL A 98 1.42 -15.99 4.57
C VAL A 98 2.15 -14.97 3.70
N ASN A 99 3.19 -14.34 4.23
CA ASN A 99 3.86 -13.20 3.59
C ASN A 99 5.16 -13.56 2.85
N ILE A 100 5.59 -14.81 2.84
CA ILE A 100 6.80 -15.23 2.12
C ILE A 100 6.76 -14.89 0.62
N ARG A 101 5.63 -14.91 0.00
CA ARG A 101 5.38 -14.48 -1.38
C ARG A 101 5.87 -13.07 -1.67
N TYR A 102 5.80 -12.16 -0.68
CA TYR A 102 6.29 -10.78 -0.87
C TYR A 102 7.79 -10.71 -1.10
N ALA A 103 8.56 -11.67 -0.57
CA ALA A 103 9.99 -11.77 -0.85
C ALA A 103 10.24 -12.05 -2.35
N PHE A 104 9.49 -13.00 -2.94
CA PHE A 104 9.59 -13.32 -4.37
C PHE A 104 9.10 -12.18 -5.26
N MET A 105 7.99 -11.51 -4.89
CA MET A 105 7.50 -10.33 -5.60
C MET A 105 8.52 -9.20 -5.56
N SER A 106 9.12 -8.92 -4.40
CA SER A 106 10.15 -7.90 -4.24
C SER A 106 11.38 -8.20 -5.09
N LEU A 107 11.80 -9.46 -5.16
CA LEU A 107 12.91 -9.90 -5.99
C LEU A 107 12.59 -9.68 -7.47
N SER A 108 11.43 -10.10 -7.95
CA SER A 108 10.99 -9.93 -9.33
C SER A 108 10.86 -8.46 -9.71
N LEU A 109 10.22 -7.65 -8.86
CA LEU A 109 10.05 -6.22 -9.10
C LEU A 109 11.40 -5.49 -9.11
N SER A 110 12.37 -5.93 -8.30
CA SER A 110 13.71 -5.32 -8.23
C SER A 110 14.47 -5.35 -9.56
N GLN A 111 14.09 -6.23 -10.49
CA GLN A 111 14.68 -6.36 -11.81
C GLN A 111 14.10 -5.35 -12.81
N LYS A 112 12.92 -4.77 -12.52
CA LYS A 112 12.21 -3.82 -13.39
C LYS A 112 12.27 -2.37 -12.91
N VAL A 113 12.79 -2.12 -11.72
CA VAL A 113 12.86 -0.76 -11.18
C VAL A 113 13.98 0.06 -11.80
N ASP A 114 13.73 1.35 -12.00
CA ASP A 114 14.71 2.28 -12.56
C ASP A 114 15.91 2.49 -11.63
N GLU A 115 17.00 3.06 -12.18
CA GLU A 115 18.22 3.30 -11.40
C GLU A 115 18.04 4.26 -10.22
N LYS A 116 17.04 5.13 -10.26
CA LYS A 116 16.70 6.08 -9.20
C LYS A 116 15.96 5.41 -8.03
N PHE A 117 15.52 4.18 -8.22
CA PHE A 117 14.86 3.34 -7.20
C PHE A 117 15.87 2.60 -6.32
N LYS A 118 17.03 3.22 -6.02
CA LYS A 118 18.12 2.62 -5.25
C LYS A 118 18.18 3.17 -3.82
N GLY A 119 18.98 2.52 -2.99
CA GLY A 119 19.26 2.96 -1.62
C GLY A 119 18.03 2.90 -0.72
N ILE A 120 17.83 3.94 0.09
CA ILE A 120 16.76 4.01 1.09
C ILE A 120 15.36 3.91 0.46
N TYR A 121 15.16 4.42 -0.75
CA TYR A 121 13.87 4.36 -1.44
C TYR A 121 13.45 2.93 -1.77
N LYS A 122 14.40 2.03 -2.06
CA LYS A 122 14.11 0.61 -2.28
C LYS A 122 13.51 -0.02 -1.03
N TRP A 123 14.07 0.27 0.14
CA TRP A 123 13.58 -0.24 1.41
C TRP A 123 12.22 0.37 1.80
N LEU A 124 12.09 1.68 1.70
CA LEU A 124 10.84 2.37 2.06
C LEU A 124 9.67 1.97 1.16
N LEU A 125 9.90 1.86 -0.15
CA LEU A 125 8.82 1.53 -1.08
C LEU A 125 8.52 0.02 -1.13
N SER A 126 9.46 -0.85 -0.77
CA SER A 126 9.20 -2.29 -0.68
C SER A 126 8.16 -2.64 0.39
N PHE A 127 8.01 -1.81 1.42
CA PHE A 127 6.96 -1.94 2.43
C PHE A 127 5.54 -1.89 1.83
N PHE A 128 5.36 -1.20 0.71
CA PHE A 128 4.06 -1.02 0.06
C PHE A 128 3.77 -2.05 -1.03
N ILE A 129 4.62 -3.06 -1.18
CA ILE A 129 4.39 -4.13 -2.17
C ILE A 129 3.26 -5.02 -1.66
N THR A 130 2.16 -5.02 -2.39
CA THR A 130 1.04 -5.95 -2.25
C THR A 130 0.83 -6.66 -3.57
N ASP A 131 -0.04 -7.67 -3.61
CA ASP A 131 -0.29 -8.46 -4.83
C ASP A 131 -0.73 -7.58 -6.00
N GLU A 132 -1.65 -6.64 -5.75
CA GLU A 132 -2.23 -5.77 -6.77
C GLU A 132 -1.24 -4.68 -7.22
N ILE A 133 -0.51 -4.08 -6.26
CA ILE A 133 0.53 -3.09 -6.57
C ILE A 133 1.64 -3.75 -7.38
N PHE A 134 2.04 -4.97 -7.00
CA PHE A 134 2.99 -5.76 -7.76
C PHE A 134 2.48 -6.06 -9.17
N ALA A 135 1.25 -6.57 -9.30
CA ALA A 135 0.67 -6.92 -10.60
C ALA A 135 0.65 -5.73 -11.56
N LEU A 136 0.17 -4.55 -11.11
CA LEU A 136 0.17 -3.33 -11.93
C LEU A 136 1.59 -2.84 -12.25
N SER A 137 2.51 -2.94 -11.29
CA SER A 137 3.90 -2.55 -11.51
C SER A 137 4.58 -3.45 -12.55
N MET A 138 4.24 -4.74 -12.59
CA MET A 138 4.80 -5.68 -13.55
C MET A 138 4.31 -5.50 -14.98
N LEU A 139 3.23 -4.73 -15.20
CA LEU A 139 2.78 -4.32 -16.54
C LEU A 139 3.66 -3.23 -17.15
N GLU A 140 4.40 -2.48 -16.33
CA GLU A 140 5.34 -1.48 -16.81
C GLU A 140 6.61 -2.14 -17.33
N GLU A 141 7.18 -1.61 -18.41
CA GLU A 141 8.51 -2.06 -18.91
C GLU A 141 9.62 -1.68 -17.92
N ASN A 142 9.51 -0.48 -17.36
CA ASN A 142 10.45 0.06 -16.37
C ASN A 142 9.67 0.85 -15.30
N VAL A 143 9.75 0.40 -14.05
CA VAL A 143 9.00 0.99 -12.94
C VAL A 143 9.74 2.17 -12.38
N SER A 144 9.26 3.38 -12.66
CA SER A 144 9.83 4.58 -12.06
C SER A 144 9.42 4.72 -10.58
N ARG A 145 10.35 5.23 -9.78
CA ARG A 145 10.11 5.50 -8.35
C ARG A 145 8.87 6.38 -8.14
N THR A 146 8.67 7.39 -8.97
CA THR A 146 7.57 8.34 -8.86
C THR A 146 6.22 7.75 -9.21
N TYR A 147 6.17 6.88 -10.22
CA TYR A 147 4.98 6.11 -10.56
C TYR A 147 4.58 5.18 -9.41
N PHE A 148 5.55 4.39 -8.91
CA PHE A 148 5.30 3.45 -7.80
C PHE A 148 4.83 4.18 -6.54
N PHE A 149 5.44 5.33 -6.22
CA PHE A 149 5.00 6.15 -5.09
C PHE A 149 3.55 6.62 -5.25
N GLY A 150 3.16 7.09 -6.43
CA GLY A 150 1.77 7.49 -6.70
C GLY A 150 0.79 6.33 -6.55
N LEU A 151 1.14 5.16 -7.12
CA LEU A 151 0.35 3.93 -7.04
C LEU A 151 0.17 3.47 -5.59
N ALA A 152 1.28 3.35 -4.84
CA ALA A 152 1.29 2.92 -3.45
C ALA A 152 0.52 3.89 -2.54
N SER A 153 0.70 5.20 -2.72
CA SER A 153 0.06 6.20 -1.86
C SER A 153 -1.45 6.15 -1.91
N ILE A 154 -2.05 6.09 -3.10
CA ILE A 154 -3.52 6.06 -3.23
C ILE A 154 -4.10 4.72 -2.75
N SER A 155 -3.41 3.60 -3.04
CA SER A 155 -3.82 2.28 -2.59
C SER A 155 -3.82 2.18 -1.07
N THR A 156 -2.73 2.61 -0.42
CA THR A 156 -2.61 2.66 1.04
C THR A 156 -3.64 3.61 1.66
N ALA A 157 -3.90 4.75 1.04
CA ALA A 157 -4.95 5.67 1.51
C ALA A 157 -6.33 4.98 1.52
N GLY A 158 -6.66 4.21 0.48
CA GLY A 158 -7.88 3.40 0.44
C GLY A 158 -7.96 2.39 1.59
N TRP A 159 -6.85 1.69 1.84
CA TRP A 159 -6.74 0.74 2.95
C TRP A 159 -6.95 1.40 4.31
N MET A 160 -6.26 2.51 4.57
CA MET A 160 -6.36 3.25 5.83
C MET A 160 -7.75 3.84 6.06
N LEU A 161 -8.36 4.41 5.01
CA LEU A 161 -9.73 4.94 5.07
C LEU A 161 -10.74 3.84 5.37
N GLY A 162 -10.64 2.69 4.70
CA GLY A 162 -11.53 1.56 4.95
C GLY A 162 -11.42 1.05 6.38
N THR A 163 -10.21 0.81 6.89
CA THR A 163 -10.01 0.40 8.29
C THR A 163 -10.61 1.41 9.26
N THR A 164 -10.36 2.70 9.04
CA THR A 164 -10.87 3.75 9.93
C THR A 164 -12.40 3.78 9.93
N LEU A 165 -13.02 3.75 8.76
CA LEU A 165 -14.48 3.73 8.63
C LEU A 165 -15.07 2.46 9.22
N GLY A 166 -14.47 1.30 8.98
CA GLY A 166 -14.90 0.03 9.55
C GLY A 166 -14.79 0.01 11.06
N ALA A 167 -13.70 0.51 11.62
CA ALA A 167 -13.50 0.60 13.05
C ALA A 167 -14.46 1.57 13.75
N MET A 168 -14.85 2.67 13.08
CA MET A 168 -15.77 3.66 13.64
C MET A 168 -17.24 3.27 13.47
N LEU A 169 -17.60 2.64 12.36
CA LEU A 169 -18.98 2.38 11.96
C LEU A 169 -19.36 0.89 12.05
N GLY A 170 -18.41 0.01 12.29
CA GLY A 170 -18.63 -1.44 12.25
C GLY A 170 -19.66 -1.94 13.26
N SER A 171 -19.83 -1.25 14.37
CA SER A 171 -20.86 -1.56 15.37
C SER A 171 -22.30 -1.29 14.87
N ILE A 172 -22.46 -0.47 13.85
CA ILE A 172 -23.77 -0.09 13.27
C ILE A 172 -24.10 -1.03 12.09
N VAL A 173 -23.07 -1.62 11.47
CA VAL A 173 -23.25 -2.49 10.30
C VAL A 173 -23.61 -3.92 10.74
N PRO A 174 -24.69 -4.50 10.21
CA PRO A 174 -25.03 -5.88 10.50
C PRO A 174 -23.87 -6.84 10.20
N THR A 175 -23.64 -7.82 11.07
CA THR A 175 -22.55 -8.81 10.93
C THR A 175 -22.58 -9.54 9.58
N VAL A 176 -23.75 -9.76 9.00
CA VAL A 176 -23.91 -10.36 7.68
C VAL A 176 -23.21 -9.54 6.58
N ILE A 177 -23.35 -8.21 6.63
CA ILE A 177 -22.71 -7.31 5.65
C ILE A 177 -21.19 -7.28 5.89
N SER A 178 -20.75 -7.20 7.14
CA SER A 178 -19.32 -7.24 7.48
C SER A 178 -18.67 -8.53 7.02
N ASN A 179 -19.31 -9.67 7.23
CA ASN A 179 -18.84 -10.98 6.76
C ASN A 179 -18.82 -11.06 5.22
N ALA A 180 -19.84 -10.53 4.54
CA ALA A 180 -19.87 -10.48 3.08
C ALA A 180 -18.73 -9.64 2.49
N LEU A 181 -18.40 -8.52 3.12
CA LEU A 181 -17.26 -7.68 2.74
C LEU A 181 -15.92 -8.39 2.97
N SER A 182 -15.79 -9.21 4.02
CA SER A 182 -14.56 -9.98 4.26
C SER A 182 -14.34 -11.08 3.21
N ILE A 183 -15.40 -11.59 2.57
CA ILE A 183 -15.28 -12.55 1.46
C ILE A 183 -14.59 -11.90 0.25
N ALA A 184 -14.68 -10.59 0.07
CA ALA A 184 -13.96 -9.87 -0.98
C ALA A 184 -12.44 -10.05 -0.89
N LEU A 185 -11.89 -10.39 0.30
CA LEU A 185 -10.50 -10.75 0.48
C LEU A 185 -10.07 -11.93 -0.41
N TYR A 186 -10.96 -12.90 -0.61
CA TYR A 186 -10.65 -14.09 -1.41
C TYR A 186 -10.84 -13.85 -2.92
N ALA A 187 -11.43 -12.73 -3.30
CA ALA A 187 -11.62 -12.31 -4.69
C ALA A 187 -10.52 -11.38 -5.21
N MET A 188 -9.64 -10.93 -4.33
CA MET A 188 -8.47 -10.09 -4.65
C MET A 188 -7.21 -10.93 -4.75
#